data_bb08d7785b8c05b46a5dc678d0cef0e0
#
_entry.id   bb08d7785b8c05b46a5dc678d0cef0e0
#
_cell.length_a   1.000
_cell.length_b   1.000
_cell.length_c   1.000
_cell.angle_alpha   90.00
_cell.angle_beta   90.00
_cell.angle_gamma   90.00
#
_symmetry.space_group_name_H-M   'P 1'
#
loop_
_entity.id
_entity.type
_entity.pdbx_description
1 polymer ?
#
loop_
_entity_poly.entity_id
_entity_poly.type
_entity_poly.pdbx_seq_one_letter_code
_entity_poly.pdbx_strand_id
1 'polypeptide(L)'
;MNRRIRRLGIGLVALFGLLFAQVSYIQVFAAGRIAGDPANARRQIIAEYKVERGQIITADGTVIALSEPTSGNATLKYVRRYPEGPLFAGVTGYYSQVYGRTEVEQAMNSYLSGDAPELAVSTLADLVLGRPKKGGHVITTIDARLQRVASDALGTSPGAVVAIDPRNGDILAMVSDPTFDPNELSSQDTDAIRAAWERLNADPRTPLLSRANDELFPPGSTFKMITASAALENGYGSSSPWPNPHELDLPLTTETIQNFGGETCPGGATTTLLTAFVHSCNVIFGEVGLEVGAQALADQAHAFGFCPIDPPDETGCLQPTIQFPIPFATGRFPVSGYFEGNDPLVAISAIGQDNDLANPLQMALVASAIANDGEMMNPRLVTQIRDPRGRVIKEFPPRVYGQPISASTAAVMRTMMVDVVSSGTGTAAQIPGLVVAGKTGTAQHGGPGTAPHAWFVCFAPAGPDDIPTIAVAVIVLDGGSLGSEATGGQVAAPIAKQVIDAYLTG
;
A
#
# COMPACT_ATOMS: atom_id res chain seq x y z
N MET A 1 -20.19 69.76 -22.20
CA MET A 1 -20.62 68.69 -21.29
C MET A 1 -20.18 67.28 -21.78
N ASN A 2 -20.40 66.96 -23.03
CA ASN A 2 -20.11 65.57 -23.56
C ASN A 2 -18.65 65.12 -23.46
N ARG A 3 -17.62 65.93 -23.63
CA ARG A 3 -16.22 65.53 -23.57
C ARG A 3 -15.77 65.06 -22.15
N ARG A 4 -16.29 65.71 -21.10
CA ARG A 4 -15.95 65.35 -19.71
C ARG A 4 -16.63 64.03 -19.30
N ILE A 5 -17.88 63.85 -19.69
CA ILE A 5 -18.65 62.62 -19.45
C ILE A 5 -18.02 61.44 -20.17
N ARG A 6 -17.59 61.62 -21.44
CA ARG A 6 -16.90 60.58 -22.21
C ARG A 6 -15.55 60.19 -21.60
N ARG A 7 -14.75 61.16 -21.08
CA ARG A 7 -13.49 60.86 -20.36
C ARG A 7 -13.74 60.11 -19.06
N LEU A 8 -14.78 60.47 -18.31
CA LEU A 8 -15.17 59.76 -17.10
C LEU A 8 -15.61 58.33 -17.42
N GLY A 9 -16.40 58.13 -18.47
CA GLY A 9 -16.84 56.80 -18.92
C GLY A 9 -15.67 55.90 -19.36
N ILE A 10 -14.71 56.49 -20.13
CA ILE A 10 -13.51 55.74 -20.54
C ILE A 10 -12.66 55.36 -19.32
N GLY A 11 -12.51 56.25 -18.35
CA GLY A 11 -11.79 55.97 -17.08
C GLY A 11 -12.44 54.84 -16.28
N LEU A 12 -13.77 54.85 -16.23
CA LEU A 12 -14.52 53.80 -15.53
C LEU A 12 -14.40 52.43 -16.19
N VAL A 13 -14.49 52.38 -17.54
CA VAL A 13 -14.27 51.14 -18.31
C VAL A 13 -12.84 50.62 -18.15
N ALA A 14 -11.84 51.50 -18.18
CA ALA A 14 -10.45 51.12 -17.96
C ALA A 14 -10.23 50.53 -16.54
N LEU A 15 -10.87 51.12 -15.53
CA LEU A 15 -10.82 50.64 -14.14
C LEU A 15 -11.47 49.26 -14.01
N PHE A 16 -12.64 49.04 -14.61
CA PHE A 16 -13.27 47.71 -14.66
C PHE A 16 -12.44 46.70 -15.44
N GLY A 17 -11.80 47.09 -16.53
CA GLY A 17 -10.89 46.24 -17.29
C GLY A 17 -9.68 45.82 -16.48
N LEU A 18 -9.07 46.72 -15.72
CA LEU A 18 -7.96 46.42 -14.80
C LEU A 18 -8.40 45.47 -13.67
N LEU A 19 -9.59 45.74 -13.10
CA LEU A 19 -10.14 44.89 -12.03
C LEU A 19 -10.43 43.47 -12.53
N PHE A 20 -10.99 43.35 -13.71
CA PHE A 20 -11.23 42.08 -14.38
C PHE A 20 -9.92 41.32 -14.66
N ALA A 21 -8.92 42.03 -15.21
CA ALA A 21 -7.60 41.47 -15.47
C ALA A 21 -6.92 40.97 -14.17
N GLN A 22 -7.00 41.78 -13.10
CA GLN A 22 -6.44 41.41 -11.78
C GLN A 22 -7.15 40.18 -11.17
N VAL A 23 -8.49 40.18 -11.22
CA VAL A 23 -9.26 39.00 -10.72
C VAL A 23 -8.95 37.73 -11.52
N SER A 24 -8.90 37.88 -12.86
CA SER A 24 -8.54 36.75 -13.74
C SER A 24 -7.11 36.21 -13.46
N TYR A 25 -6.16 37.15 -13.26
CA TYR A 25 -4.79 36.78 -12.87
C TYR A 25 -4.75 36.02 -11.55
N ILE A 26 -5.47 36.49 -10.53
CA ILE A 26 -5.55 35.82 -9.23
C ILE A 26 -6.19 34.42 -9.38
N GLN A 27 -7.28 34.29 -10.13
CA GLN A 27 -8.03 33.06 -10.26
C GLN A 27 -7.32 32.00 -11.12
N VAL A 28 -6.55 32.41 -12.15
CA VAL A 28 -5.94 31.47 -13.10
C VAL A 28 -4.47 31.21 -12.78
N PHE A 29 -3.70 32.27 -12.48
CA PHE A 29 -2.23 32.15 -12.33
C PHE A 29 -1.75 32.14 -10.87
N ALA A 30 -2.44 32.84 -9.97
CA ALA A 30 -2.03 32.91 -8.57
C ALA A 30 -2.82 31.98 -7.65
N ALA A 31 -3.89 31.35 -8.13
CA ALA A 31 -4.79 30.54 -7.31
C ALA A 31 -4.05 29.38 -6.60
N GLY A 32 -3.19 28.65 -7.30
CA GLY A 32 -2.41 27.55 -6.71
C GLY A 32 -1.44 28.03 -5.62
N ARG A 33 -0.75 29.15 -5.84
CA ARG A 33 0.18 29.73 -4.87
C ARG A 33 -0.56 30.27 -3.63
N ILE A 34 -1.71 30.91 -3.82
CA ILE A 34 -2.51 31.45 -2.72
C ILE A 34 -3.17 30.32 -1.93
N ALA A 35 -3.65 29.27 -2.60
CA ALA A 35 -4.21 28.10 -1.94
C ALA A 35 -3.16 27.29 -1.15
N GLY A 36 -1.92 27.24 -1.63
CA GLY A 36 -0.79 26.59 -0.95
C GLY A 36 -0.15 27.42 0.17
N ASP A 37 -0.57 28.66 0.41
CA ASP A 37 -0.05 29.47 1.52
C ASP A 37 -0.49 28.88 2.86
N PRO A 38 0.44 28.57 3.79
CA PRO A 38 0.11 27.98 5.10
C PRO A 38 -0.92 28.78 5.90
N ALA A 39 -0.91 30.12 5.77
CA ALA A 39 -1.89 30.98 6.44
C ALA A 39 -3.30 30.81 5.87
N ASN A 40 -3.44 30.55 4.56
CA ASN A 40 -4.71 30.28 3.91
C ASN A 40 -5.20 28.86 4.20
N ALA A 41 -4.29 27.87 4.20
CA ALA A 41 -4.60 26.49 4.56
C ALA A 41 -5.25 26.40 5.95
N ARG A 42 -4.69 27.09 6.95
CA ARG A 42 -5.26 27.14 8.30
C ARG A 42 -6.66 27.79 8.33
N ARG A 43 -6.89 28.86 7.56
CA ARG A 43 -8.22 29.52 7.49
C ARG A 43 -9.26 28.60 6.84
N GLN A 44 -8.88 27.86 5.81
CA GLN A 44 -9.74 26.86 5.15
C GLN A 44 -10.11 25.74 6.12
N ILE A 45 -9.14 25.18 6.82
CA ILE A 45 -9.38 24.14 7.83
C ILE A 45 -10.35 24.64 8.91
N ILE A 46 -10.12 25.83 9.49
CA ILE A 46 -11.02 26.40 10.49
C ILE A 46 -12.44 26.62 9.93
N ALA A 47 -12.57 27.01 8.65
CA ALA A 47 -13.87 27.16 8.01
C ALA A 47 -14.58 25.81 7.85
N GLU A 48 -13.85 24.74 7.53
CA GLU A 48 -14.37 23.37 7.43
C GLU A 48 -14.91 22.86 8.79
N TYR A 49 -14.33 23.26 9.94
CA TYR A 49 -14.84 22.90 11.28
C TYR A 49 -16.23 23.48 11.60
N LYS A 50 -16.76 24.37 10.74
CA LYS A 50 -18.15 24.86 10.84
C LYS A 50 -19.14 23.98 10.10
N VAL A 51 -18.66 23.04 9.29
CA VAL A 51 -19.45 22.08 8.51
C VAL A 51 -19.42 20.73 9.23
N GLU A 52 -20.56 20.07 9.29
CA GLU A 52 -20.62 18.65 9.71
C GLU A 52 -19.96 17.79 8.64
N ARG A 53 -18.69 17.43 8.90
CA ARG A 53 -17.88 16.62 7.98
C ARG A 53 -18.48 15.23 7.86
N GLY A 54 -18.56 14.71 6.62
CA GLY A 54 -19.14 13.40 6.33
C GLY A 54 -18.44 12.25 7.05
N GLN A 55 -19.14 11.15 7.18
CA GLN A 55 -18.60 9.93 7.81
C GLN A 55 -17.66 9.19 6.86
N ILE A 56 -16.72 8.44 7.44
CA ILE A 56 -15.96 7.37 6.76
C ILE A 56 -16.53 6.06 7.32
N ILE A 57 -16.93 5.18 6.43
CA ILE A 57 -17.70 3.97 6.74
C ILE A 57 -17.04 2.79 6.02
N THR A 58 -16.91 1.67 6.69
CA THR A 58 -16.39 0.42 6.13
C THR A 58 -17.41 -0.27 5.22
N ALA A 59 -16.99 -1.29 4.49
CA ALA A 59 -17.86 -2.04 3.58
C ALA A 59 -19.04 -2.72 4.31
N ASP A 60 -18.82 -3.18 5.54
CA ASP A 60 -19.81 -3.80 6.42
C ASP A 60 -20.69 -2.78 7.19
N GLY A 61 -20.49 -1.47 6.97
CA GLY A 61 -21.30 -0.40 7.53
C GLY A 61 -20.81 0.16 8.88
N THR A 62 -19.65 -0.25 9.37
CA THR A 62 -19.08 0.29 10.62
C THR A 62 -18.58 1.71 10.38
N VAL A 63 -18.98 2.67 11.24
CA VAL A 63 -18.53 4.06 11.18
C VAL A 63 -17.18 4.19 11.86
N ILE A 64 -16.13 4.52 11.09
CA ILE A 64 -14.75 4.63 11.58
C ILE A 64 -14.26 6.08 11.74
N ALA A 65 -15.00 7.05 11.17
CA ALA A 65 -14.80 8.47 11.46
C ALA A 65 -16.12 9.23 11.32
N LEU A 66 -16.42 10.13 12.27
CA LEU A 66 -17.62 10.98 12.29
C LEU A 66 -17.33 12.36 12.87
N SER A 67 -18.27 13.27 12.69
CA SER A 67 -18.22 14.60 13.30
C SER A 67 -19.26 14.74 14.39
N GLU A 68 -18.83 15.21 15.58
CA GLU A 68 -19.70 15.47 16.72
C GLU A 68 -19.83 16.98 16.94
N PRO A 69 -21.03 17.49 17.25
CA PRO A 69 -21.20 18.89 17.58
C PRO A 69 -20.51 19.22 18.91
N THR A 70 -19.92 20.40 18.97
CA THR A 70 -19.25 20.91 20.17
C THR A 70 -20.15 21.86 20.93
N SER A 71 -20.09 21.83 22.26
CA SER A 71 -20.82 22.77 23.11
C SER A 71 -19.96 24.03 23.34
N GLY A 72 -20.49 25.21 23.03
CA GLY A 72 -19.91 26.49 23.43
C GLY A 72 -18.80 27.06 22.55
N ASN A 73 -18.37 26.40 21.47
CA ASN A 73 -17.35 26.92 20.57
C ASN A 73 -17.96 27.41 19.24
N ALA A 74 -18.07 28.73 19.06
CA ALA A 74 -18.63 29.30 17.85
C ALA A 74 -17.72 29.15 16.59
N THR A 75 -16.43 28.92 16.80
CA THR A 75 -15.43 28.81 15.73
C THR A 75 -15.28 27.37 15.27
N LEU A 76 -15.21 26.43 16.20
CA LEU A 76 -15.08 24.98 15.95
C LEU A 76 -16.39 24.31 16.34
N LYS A 77 -17.38 24.34 15.43
CA LYS A 77 -18.73 23.82 15.71
C LYS A 77 -18.78 22.28 15.84
N TYR A 78 -17.82 21.62 15.21
CA TYR A 78 -17.71 20.16 15.20
C TYR A 78 -16.32 19.73 15.61
N VAL A 79 -16.21 18.54 16.16
CA VAL A 79 -14.95 17.82 16.40
C VAL A 79 -14.97 16.52 15.63
N ARG A 80 -13.84 16.14 15.03
CA ARG A 80 -13.69 14.86 14.36
C ARG A 80 -13.42 13.78 15.39
N ARG A 81 -14.13 12.66 15.28
CA ARG A 81 -14.01 11.50 16.16
C ARG A 81 -13.75 10.23 15.37
N TYR A 82 -12.88 9.41 15.91
CA TYR A 82 -12.50 8.10 15.38
C TYR A 82 -12.82 7.06 16.47
N PRO A 83 -13.98 6.38 16.41
CA PRO A 83 -14.46 5.48 17.47
C PRO A 83 -13.46 4.39 17.84
N GLU A 84 -12.74 3.85 16.84
CA GLU A 84 -11.69 2.85 17.00
C GLU A 84 -10.38 3.37 16.41
N GLY A 85 -9.98 4.58 16.82
CA GLY A 85 -8.92 5.34 16.19
C GLY A 85 -7.65 4.55 15.84
N PRO A 86 -7.00 3.88 16.79
CA PRO A 86 -5.76 3.13 16.52
C PRO A 86 -5.93 2.02 15.48
N LEU A 87 -7.09 1.34 15.44
CA LEU A 87 -7.34 0.23 14.53
C LEU A 87 -7.39 0.66 13.06
N PHE A 88 -7.89 1.88 12.79
CA PHE A 88 -8.10 2.38 11.44
C PHE A 88 -7.22 3.58 11.08
N ALA A 89 -6.24 3.94 11.91
CA ALA A 89 -5.40 5.11 11.70
C ALA A 89 -4.69 5.11 10.34
N GLY A 90 -4.16 3.95 9.90
CA GLY A 90 -3.53 3.78 8.59
C GLY A 90 -4.48 3.94 7.41
N VAL A 91 -5.80 3.81 7.62
CA VAL A 91 -6.84 4.00 6.60
C VAL A 91 -7.42 5.41 6.65
N THR A 92 -7.88 5.84 7.82
CA THR A 92 -8.54 7.14 7.97
C THR A 92 -7.58 8.30 7.91
N GLY A 93 -6.37 8.12 8.43
CA GLY A 93 -5.51 9.22 8.82
C GLY A 93 -6.11 10.02 9.97
N TYR A 94 -5.75 11.28 10.07
CA TYR A 94 -6.29 12.24 11.01
C TYR A 94 -6.79 13.52 10.31
N TYR A 95 -7.64 14.27 11.01
CA TYR A 95 -8.10 15.61 10.62
C TYR A 95 -7.84 16.60 11.75
N SER A 96 -6.77 17.38 11.63
CA SER A 96 -6.24 18.28 12.64
C SER A 96 -6.37 19.74 12.24
N GLN A 97 -6.78 20.61 13.18
CA GLN A 97 -6.79 22.06 12.98
C GLN A 97 -5.36 22.68 12.93
N VAL A 98 -4.33 21.93 13.38
CA VAL A 98 -2.93 22.39 13.43
C VAL A 98 -2.12 21.77 12.31
N TYR A 99 -2.21 20.46 12.10
CA TYR A 99 -1.35 19.68 11.20
C TYR A 99 -2.05 19.25 9.92
N GLY A 100 -3.30 19.68 9.69
CA GLY A 100 -4.02 19.35 8.47
C GLY A 100 -4.64 17.96 8.52
N ARG A 101 -4.42 17.18 7.47
CA ARG A 101 -5.07 15.89 7.26
C ARG A 101 -4.18 14.95 6.46
N THR A 102 -4.42 13.64 6.63
CA THR A 102 -3.70 12.58 5.93
C THR A 102 -4.67 11.54 5.40
N GLU A 103 -4.18 10.54 4.68
CA GLU A 103 -4.89 9.36 4.20
C GLU A 103 -6.27 9.68 3.57
N VAL A 104 -7.32 8.91 3.91
CA VAL A 104 -8.68 9.12 3.37
C VAL A 104 -9.24 10.49 3.74
N GLU A 105 -8.91 11.02 4.92
CA GLU A 105 -9.30 12.38 5.31
C GLU A 105 -8.77 13.43 4.34
N GLN A 106 -7.57 13.24 3.78
CA GLN A 106 -6.99 14.12 2.78
C GLN A 106 -7.50 13.79 1.38
N ALA A 107 -7.42 12.53 0.97
CA ALA A 107 -7.77 12.09 -0.38
C ALA A 107 -9.23 12.39 -0.75
N MET A 108 -10.14 12.25 0.22
CA MET A 108 -11.58 12.46 0.03
C MET A 108 -12.08 13.78 0.64
N ASN A 109 -11.17 14.74 0.90
CA ASN A 109 -11.52 15.97 1.62
C ASN A 109 -12.68 16.74 0.99
N SER A 110 -12.67 16.94 -0.33
CA SER A 110 -13.71 17.71 -1.02
C SER A 110 -15.11 17.13 -0.83
N TYR A 111 -15.22 15.79 -0.75
CA TYR A 111 -16.47 15.12 -0.45
C TYR A 111 -16.83 15.24 1.03
N LEU A 112 -15.88 14.96 1.91
CA LEU A 112 -16.09 14.99 3.36
C LEU A 112 -16.43 16.39 3.87
N SER A 113 -15.90 17.48 3.25
CA SER A 113 -16.22 18.88 3.59
C SER A 113 -17.47 19.40 2.87
N GLY A 114 -18.03 18.64 1.92
CA GLY A 114 -19.18 19.05 1.12
C GLY A 114 -18.86 20.06 0.03
N ASP A 115 -17.58 20.18 -0.38
CA ASP A 115 -17.12 21.10 -1.43
C ASP A 115 -17.08 20.47 -2.82
N ALA A 116 -17.25 19.14 -2.91
CA ALA A 116 -17.24 18.43 -4.18
C ALA A 116 -18.38 18.92 -5.11
N PRO A 117 -18.10 19.12 -6.42
CA PRO A 117 -19.10 19.55 -7.39
C PRO A 117 -20.34 18.64 -7.45
N GLU A 118 -20.17 17.35 -7.24
CA GLU A 118 -21.24 16.35 -7.23
C GLU A 118 -22.25 16.59 -6.09
N LEU A 119 -21.82 17.26 -5.01
CA LEU A 119 -22.68 17.66 -3.88
C LEU A 119 -23.35 19.02 -4.09
N ALA A 120 -22.95 19.80 -5.12
CA ALA A 120 -23.39 21.18 -5.30
C ALA A 120 -24.92 21.33 -5.41
N VAL A 121 -25.59 20.38 -6.10
CA VAL A 121 -27.05 20.42 -6.28
C VAL A 121 -27.79 20.22 -4.95
N SER A 122 -27.35 19.26 -4.13
CA SER A 122 -27.94 19.03 -2.81
C SER A 122 -27.62 20.17 -1.85
N THR A 123 -26.41 20.71 -1.91
CA THR A 123 -25.97 21.85 -1.10
C THR A 123 -26.74 23.13 -1.45
N LEU A 124 -26.99 23.40 -2.74
CA LEU A 124 -27.77 24.55 -3.19
C LEU A 124 -29.23 24.47 -2.73
N ALA A 125 -29.84 23.27 -2.85
CA ALA A 125 -31.20 23.03 -2.36
C ALA A 125 -31.31 23.24 -0.83
N ASP A 126 -30.33 22.74 -0.07
CA ASP A 126 -30.28 22.91 1.38
C ASP A 126 -30.04 24.38 1.77
N LEU A 127 -29.21 25.11 1.03
CA LEU A 127 -28.97 26.54 1.24
C LEU A 127 -30.27 27.35 1.04
N VAL A 128 -31.02 27.08 -0.03
CA VAL A 128 -32.31 27.73 -0.30
C VAL A 128 -33.32 27.45 0.79
N LEU A 129 -33.28 26.26 1.40
CA LEU A 129 -34.12 25.82 2.51
C LEU A 129 -33.60 26.28 3.89
N GLY A 130 -32.50 27.06 3.94
CA GLY A 130 -31.88 27.49 5.20
C GLY A 130 -31.24 26.39 6.02
N ARG A 131 -30.94 25.23 5.41
CA ARG A 131 -30.27 24.11 6.07
C ARG A 131 -28.76 24.28 6.05
N PRO A 132 -28.05 23.86 7.11
CA PRO A 132 -26.59 23.92 7.12
C PRO A 132 -26.00 22.96 6.09
N LYS A 133 -24.88 23.38 5.48
CA LYS A 133 -24.06 22.52 4.62
C LYS A 133 -23.56 21.31 5.40
N LYS A 134 -23.58 20.11 4.79
CA LYS A 134 -23.04 18.87 5.33
C LYS A 134 -22.13 18.19 4.31
N GLY A 135 -21.15 17.44 4.78
CA GLY A 135 -20.29 16.61 3.97
C GLY A 135 -20.93 15.30 3.53
N GLY A 136 -20.46 14.76 2.39
CA GLY A 136 -20.83 13.44 1.91
C GLY A 136 -20.06 12.32 2.64
N HIS A 137 -20.66 11.15 2.72
CA HIS A 137 -20.07 9.97 3.35
C HIS A 137 -19.18 9.20 2.37
N VAL A 138 -18.03 8.74 2.84
CA VAL A 138 -17.08 7.89 2.09
C VAL A 138 -17.28 6.45 2.53
N ILE A 139 -17.53 5.55 1.58
CA ILE A 139 -17.63 4.11 1.82
C ILE A 139 -16.33 3.46 1.34
N THR A 140 -15.63 2.83 2.27
CA THR A 140 -14.37 2.14 1.99
C THR A 140 -14.60 0.68 1.61
N THR A 141 -13.55 -0.01 1.19
CA THR A 141 -13.53 -1.45 0.92
C THR A 141 -13.22 -2.28 2.16
N ILE A 142 -12.77 -1.64 3.24
CA ILE A 142 -12.34 -2.31 4.48
C ILE A 142 -13.49 -3.08 5.12
N ASP A 143 -13.23 -4.32 5.49
CA ASP A 143 -14.06 -5.13 6.39
C ASP A 143 -13.58 -4.91 7.82
N ALA A 144 -14.42 -4.30 8.67
CA ALA A 144 -14.01 -3.94 10.02
C ALA A 144 -13.68 -5.16 10.91
N ARG A 145 -14.36 -6.29 10.67
CA ARG A 145 -14.08 -7.54 11.37
C ARG A 145 -12.72 -8.09 10.97
N LEU A 146 -12.43 -8.13 9.67
CA LEU A 146 -11.15 -8.63 9.16
C LEU A 146 -9.98 -7.73 9.58
N GLN A 147 -10.18 -6.40 9.56
CA GLN A 147 -9.20 -5.43 10.06
C GLN A 147 -8.83 -5.72 11.52
N ARG A 148 -9.83 -6.02 12.37
CA ARG A 148 -9.61 -6.36 13.78
C ARG A 148 -8.85 -7.68 13.91
N VAL A 149 -9.25 -8.73 13.19
CA VAL A 149 -8.55 -10.02 13.21
C VAL A 149 -7.10 -9.85 12.76
N ALA A 150 -6.84 -9.08 11.70
CA ALA A 150 -5.48 -8.82 11.22
C ALA A 150 -4.64 -8.06 12.27
N SER A 151 -5.24 -7.08 12.96
CA SER A 151 -4.59 -6.33 14.05
C SER A 151 -4.30 -7.22 15.25
N ASP A 152 -5.27 -8.03 15.69
CA ASP A 152 -5.11 -8.94 16.82
C ASP A 152 -4.06 -10.04 16.53
N ALA A 153 -4.03 -10.54 15.29
CA ALA A 153 -3.06 -11.55 14.86
C ALA A 153 -1.63 -11.00 14.77
N LEU A 154 -1.44 -9.75 14.35
CA LEU A 154 -0.14 -9.06 14.36
C LEU A 154 0.28 -8.74 15.80
N GLY A 155 -0.68 -8.42 16.66
CA GLY A 155 -0.46 -8.06 18.07
C GLY A 155 0.35 -6.78 18.20
N THR A 156 1.40 -6.81 19.02
CA THR A 156 2.33 -5.69 19.24
C THR A 156 3.64 -5.84 18.49
N SER A 157 3.71 -6.75 17.54
CA SER A 157 4.91 -6.95 16.73
C SER A 157 5.01 -5.84 15.69
N PRO A 158 6.10 -5.05 15.67
CA PRO A 158 6.26 -4.06 14.61
C PRO A 158 6.17 -4.73 13.24
N GLY A 159 5.31 -4.20 12.37
CA GLY A 159 5.05 -4.83 11.08
C GLY A 159 3.77 -4.37 10.43
N ALA A 160 3.28 -5.14 9.48
CA ALA A 160 2.03 -4.84 8.77
C ALA A 160 1.35 -6.10 8.20
N VAL A 161 0.03 -5.97 8.02
CA VAL A 161 -0.81 -6.96 7.34
C VAL A 161 -1.65 -6.23 6.30
N VAL A 162 -1.61 -6.69 5.06
CA VAL A 162 -2.49 -6.23 3.98
C VAL A 162 -3.25 -7.42 3.42
N ALA A 163 -4.57 -7.32 3.35
CA ALA A 163 -5.45 -8.27 2.70
C ALA A 163 -6.20 -7.60 1.55
N ILE A 164 -6.25 -8.24 0.39
CA ILE A 164 -6.83 -7.70 -0.85
C ILE A 164 -7.68 -8.78 -1.55
N ASP A 165 -8.79 -8.39 -2.17
CA ASP A 165 -9.52 -9.25 -3.10
C ASP A 165 -8.84 -9.22 -4.48
N PRO A 166 -8.27 -10.34 -4.95
CA PRO A 166 -7.53 -10.40 -6.22
C PRO A 166 -8.38 -10.02 -7.44
N ARG A 167 -9.68 -10.25 -7.39
CA ARG A 167 -10.61 -10.10 -8.53
C ARG A 167 -10.92 -8.65 -8.89
N ASN A 168 -10.79 -7.74 -7.91
CA ASN A 168 -11.24 -6.36 -8.07
C ASN A 168 -10.31 -5.31 -7.44
N GLY A 169 -9.27 -5.75 -6.72
CA GLY A 169 -8.30 -4.89 -6.05
C GLY A 169 -8.78 -4.29 -4.73
N ASP A 170 -9.92 -4.72 -4.17
CA ASP A 170 -10.43 -4.18 -2.91
C ASP A 170 -9.52 -4.50 -1.73
N ILE A 171 -9.06 -3.47 -1.04
CA ILE A 171 -8.33 -3.63 0.22
C ILE A 171 -9.35 -4.04 1.30
N LEU A 172 -9.25 -5.27 1.77
CA LEU A 172 -10.14 -5.84 2.78
C LEU A 172 -9.67 -5.50 4.20
N ALA A 173 -8.36 -5.47 4.41
CA ALA A 173 -7.72 -5.03 5.65
C ALA A 173 -6.35 -4.41 5.36
N MET A 174 -5.98 -3.40 6.13
CA MET A 174 -4.68 -2.72 6.04
C MET A 174 -4.25 -2.27 7.43
N VAL A 175 -3.36 -3.03 8.05
CA VAL A 175 -2.88 -2.86 9.42
C VAL A 175 -1.40 -2.49 9.42
N SER A 176 -1.03 -1.55 10.27
CA SER A 176 0.36 -1.16 10.54
C SER A 176 0.57 -1.04 12.05
N ASP A 177 1.64 -1.63 12.58
CA ASP A 177 2.07 -1.50 13.97
C ASP A 177 3.54 -1.04 14.04
N PRO A 178 3.91 -0.10 14.94
CA PRO A 178 3.03 0.61 15.86
C PRO A 178 2.08 1.57 15.14
N THR A 179 0.95 1.81 15.76
CA THR A 179 -0.09 2.74 15.32
C THR A 179 -0.24 3.91 16.29
N PHE A 180 -1.15 4.83 15.99
CA PHE A 180 -1.46 5.99 16.84
C PHE A 180 -2.97 6.20 16.96
N ASP A 181 -3.40 6.99 17.96
CA ASP A 181 -4.81 7.40 18.06
C ASP A 181 -5.02 8.75 17.33
N PRO A 182 -5.74 8.78 16.19
CA PRO A 182 -6.04 10.01 15.47
C PRO A 182 -6.81 11.05 16.30
N ASN A 183 -7.53 10.63 17.35
CA ASN A 183 -8.24 11.54 18.24
C ASN A 183 -7.31 12.51 18.96
N GLU A 184 -6.07 12.12 19.25
CA GLU A 184 -5.08 13.00 19.91
C GLU A 184 -4.71 14.20 19.02
N LEU A 185 -4.71 14.01 17.69
CA LEU A 185 -4.40 15.06 16.71
C LEU A 185 -5.63 15.86 16.25
N SER A 186 -6.83 15.37 16.58
CA SER A 186 -8.13 15.93 16.16
C SER A 186 -8.86 16.68 17.28
N SER A 187 -8.22 16.91 18.42
CA SER A 187 -8.72 17.65 19.57
C SER A 187 -9.00 19.13 19.23
N GLN A 188 -9.78 19.80 20.07
CA GLN A 188 -9.95 21.26 20.04
C GLN A 188 -8.85 22.01 20.78
N ASP A 189 -8.11 21.34 21.65
CA ASP A 189 -6.98 21.89 22.40
C ASP A 189 -5.71 21.84 21.53
N THR A 190 -5.26 23.02 21.09
CA THR A 190 -4.09 23.15 20.22
C THR A 190 -2.78 22.77 20.91
N ASP A 191 -2.69 22.93 22.21
CA ASP A 191 -1.47 22.61 22.95
C ASP A 191 -1.38 21.10 23.19
N ALA A 192 -2.52 20.45 23.47
CA ALA A 192 -2.60 18.99 23.50
C ALA A 192 -2.25 18.35 22.14
N ILE A 193 -2.74 18.94 21.03
CA ILE A 193 -2.39 18.47 19.66
C ILE A 193 -0.88 18.59 19.42
N ARG A 194 -0.24 19.71 19.80
CA ARG A 194 1.21 19.87 19.61
C ARG A 194 2.01 18.89 20.45
N ALA A 195 1.63 18.71 21.71
CA ALA A 195 2.28 17.76 22.60
C ALA A 195 2.16 16.32 22.07
N ALA A 196 1.00 15.91 21.58
CA ALA A 196 0.80 14.61 20.94
C ALA A 196 1.67 14.46 19.67
N TRP A 197 1.72 15.49 18.82
CA TRP A 197 2.54 15.50 17.62
C TRP A 197 4.04 15.36 17.92
N GLU A 198 4.55 16.13 18.89
CA GLU A 198 5.95 16.06 19.30
C GLU A 198 6.29 14.66 19.85
N ARG A 199 5.43 14.08 20.69
CA ARG A 199 5.60 12.73 21.22
C ARG A 199 5.61 11.67 20.13
N LEU A 200 4.66 11.73 19.19
CA LEU A 200 4.55 10.76 18.09
C LEU A 200 5.74 10.84 17.12
N ASN A 201 6.25 12.05 16.85
CA ASN A 201 7.43 12.22 16.00
C ASN A 201 8.75 11.88 16.72
N ALA A 202 8.79 11.96 18.04
CA ALA A 202 9.97 11.59 18.83
C ALA A 202 10.04 10.07 19.10
N ASP A 203 8.97 9.32 18.82
CA ASP A 203 8.97 7.86 18.98
C ASP A 203 9.82 7.22 17.86
N PRO A 204 10.94 6.53 18.22
CA PRO A 204 11.82 5.91 17.23
C PRO A 204 11.14 4.80 16.42
N ARG A 205 9.98 4.31 16.86
CA ARG A 205 9.18 3.32 16.13
C ARG A 205 8.31 3.94 15.04
N THR A 206 8.34 5.27 14.85
CA THR A 206 7.66 6.00 13.77
C THR A 206 6.16 5.65 13.60
N PRO A 207 5.30 5.79 14.64
CA PRO A 207 3.90 5.34 14.55
C PRO A 207 3.04 6.10 13.53
N LEU A 208 3.49 7.26 13.07
CA LEU A 208 2.79 8.05 12.03
C LEU A 208 3.04 7.53 10.60
N LEU A 209 4.06 6.67 10.41
CA LEU A 209 4.41 6.10 9.11
C LEU A 209 3.73 4.74 8.95
N SER A 210 2.96 4.57 7.87
CA SER A 210 2.29 3.31 7.58
C SER A 210 3.25 2.30 6.95
N ARG A 211 3.54 1.22 7.66
CA ARG A 211 4.34 0.11 7.15
C ARG A 211 3.61 -0.70 6.07
N ALA A 212 2.30 -0.58 6.02
CA ALA A 212 1.49 -1.32 5.07
C ALA A 212 1.67 -0.85 3.62
N ASN A 213 1.87 0.46 3.42
CA ASN A 213 1.84 1.09 2.09
C ASN A 213 2.85 2.22 1.87
N ASP A 214 3.48 2.78 2.92
CA ASP A 214 4.31 3.99 2.79
C ASP A 214 5.77 3.79 3.23
N GLU A 215 6.10 2.68 3.89
CA GLU A 215 7.46 2.29 4.23
C GLU A 215 7.92 1.12 3.35
N LEU A 216 9.17 1.17 2.87
CA LEU A 216 9.74 0.16 1.97
C LEU A 216 10.75 -0.71 2.70
N PHE A 217 10.70 -2.01 2.42
CA PHE A 217 11.55 -3.03 3.03
C PHE A 217 12.12 -3.97 1.97
N PRO A 218 13.30 -4.58 2.18
CA PRO A 218 13.76 -5.65 1.33
C PRO A 218 12.72 -6.81 1.32
N PRO A 219 12.28 -7.27 0.15
CA PRO A 219 11.29 -8.36 0.06
C PRO A 219 11.90 -9.73 0.38
N GLY A 220 13.23 -9.88 0.29
CA GLY A 220 13.91 -11.15 0.46
C GLY A 220 13.31 -12.24 -0.43
N SER A 221 13.25 -13.45 0.07
CA SER A 221 12.76 -14.59 -0.71
C SER A 221 11.31 -14.51 -1.20
N THR A 222 10.52 -13.51 -0.80
CA THR A 222 9.21 -13.30 -1.45
C THR A 222 9.37 -12.77 -2.87
N PHE A 223 10.46 -12.08 -3.19
CA PHE A 223 10.80 -11.65 -4.55
C PHE A 223 10.99 -12.81 -5.52
N LYS A 224 11.30 -14.02 -5.03
CA LYS A 224 11.39 -15.23 -5.85
C LYS A 224 10.10 -15.54 -6.61
N MET A 225 8.96 -15.00 -6.21
CA MET A 225 7.73 -15.05 -7.03
C MET A 225 7.94 -14.33 -8.36
N ILE A 226 8.61 -13.19 -8.35
CA ILE A 226 8.91 -12.39 -9.55
C ILE A 226 10.02 -13.07 -10.37
N THR A 227 11.08 -13.53 -9.73
CA THR A 227 12.19 -14.24 -10.41
C THR A 227 11.72 -15.53 -11.07
N ALA A 228 10.88 -16.33 -10.37
CA ALA A 228 10.31 -17.54 -10.96
C ALA A 228 9.37 -17.22 -12.13
N SER A 229 8.57 -16.15 -12.02
CA SER A 229 7.73 -15.68 -13.12
C SER A 229 8.57 -15.26 -14.32
N ALA A 230 9.67 -14.53 -14.11
CA ALA A 230 10.61 -14.17 -15.18
C ALA A 230 11.18 -15.43 -15.87
N ALA A 231 11.59 -16.44 -15.11
CA ALA A 231 12.08 -17.69 -15.67
C ALA A 231 11.00 -18.40 -16.51
N LEU A 232 9.78 -18.53 -15.99
CA LEU A 232 8.66 -19.17 -16.68
C LEU A 232 8.28 -18.43 -17.98
N GLU A 233 8.23 -17.10 -17.96
CA GLU A 233 7.94 -16.28 -19.15
C GLU A 233 9.07 -16.34 -20.19
N ASN A 234 10.29 -16.70 -19.80
CA ASN A 234 11.45 -16.89 -20.68
C ASN A 234 11.70 -18.36 -21.06
N GLY A 235 10.69 -19.22 -20.95
CA GLY A 235 10.68 -20.59 -21.50
C GLY A 235 11.22 -21.67 -20.59
N TYR A 236 11.59 -21.36 -19.34
CA TYR A 236 11.86 -22.37 -18.33
C TYR A 236 10.55 -22.96 -17.79
N GLY A 237 10.58 -24.22 -17.36
CA GLY A 237 9.44 -24.87 -16.71
C GLY A 237 9.70 -25.10 -15.22
N SER A 238 8.66 -25.39 -14.44
CA SER A 238 8.80 -25.76 -13.02
C SER A 238 9.69 -27.00 -12.82
N SER A 239 9.76 -27.89 -13.79
CA SER A 239 10.61 -29.10 -13.82
C SER A 239 11.99 -28.89 -14.45
N SER A 240 12.32 -27.68 -14.92
CA SER A 240 13.64 -27.39 -15.49
C SER A 240 14.74 -27.72 -14.49
N PRO A 241 15.77 -28.53 -14.90
CA PRO A 241 16.84 -28.90 -14.01
C PRO A 241 17.86 -27.75 -13.88
N TRP A 242 18.36 -27.58 -12.66
CA TRP A 242 19.39 -26.60 -12.30
C TRP A 242 20.53 -27.30 -11.58
N PRO A 243 21.82 -26.97 -11.84
CA PRO A 243 22.93 -27.40 -11.00
C PRO A 243 22.64 -27.12 -9.53
N ASN A 244 23.08 -27.99 -8.63
CA ASN A 244 22.78 -27.85 -7.21
C ASN A 244 24.06 -27.87 -6.35
N PRO A 245 24.92 -26.85 -6.50
CA PRO A 245 26.12 -26.73 -5.67
C PRO A 245 25.74 -26.36 -4.22
N HIS A 246 26.67 -26.53 -3.30
CA HIS A 246 26.51 -26.09 -1.90
C HIS A 246 26.44 -24.56 -1.77
N GLU A 247 27.21 -23.88 -2.60
CA GLU A 247 27.25 -22.40 -2.69
C GLU A 247 27.38 -22.00 -4.16
N LEU A 248 26.91 -20.80 -4.49
CA LEU A 248 27.05 -20.20 -5.80
C LEU A 248 28.20 -19.19 -5.75
N ASP A 249 29.27 -19.48 -6.47
CA ASP A 249 30.34 -18.51 -6.70
C ASP A 249 29.81 -17.35 -7.56
N LEU A 250 29.91 -16.14 -7.04
CA LEU A 250 29.45 -14.96 -7.77
C LEU A 250 30.51 -14.53 -8.80
N PRO A 251 30.09 -14.22 -10.05
CA PRO A 251 31.02 -13.73 -11.07
C PRO A 251 31.79 -12.51 -10.59
N LEU A 252 33.02 -12.33 -11.05
CA LEU A 252 33.87 -11.13 -10.83
C LEU A 252 34.21 -10.80 -9.36
N THR A 253 33.88 -11.64 -8.40
CA THR A 253 34.16 -11.47 -6.97
C THR A 253 34.55 -12.78 -6.32
N THR A 254 34.98 -12.73 -5.06
CA THR A 254 35.23 -13.91 -4.21
C THR A 254 34.05 -14.21 -3.26
N GLU A 255 32.98 -13.43 -3.36
CA GLU A 255 31.78 -13.63 -2.55
C GLU A 255 30.94 -14.78 -3.11
N THR A 256 30.19 -15.43 -2.21
CA THR A 256 29.31 -16.57 -2.56
C THR A 256 27.90 -16.34 -2.02
N ILE A 257 26.91 -16.93 -2.67
CA ILE A 257 25.55 -17.06 -2.12
C ILE A 257 25.41 -18.46 -1.52
N GLN A 258 24.90 -18.51 -0.28
CA GLN A 258 24.53 -19.74 0.41
C GLN A 258 23.02 -19.79 0.70
N ASN A 259 22.49 -20.99 0.86
CA ASN A 259 21.15 -21.19 1.34
C ASN A 259 21.05 -20.82 2.84
N PHE A 260 19.86 -20.43 3.28
CA PHE A 260 19.59 -20.22 4.69
C PHE A 260 19.91 -21.50 5.48
N GLY A 261 20.68 -21.38 6.57
CA GLY A 261 21.17 -22.53 7.34
C GLY A 261 22.37 -23.26 6.74
N GLY A 262 22.87 -22.86 5.56
CA GLY A 262 24.08 -23.43 4.94
C GLY A 262 23.90 -24.83 4.32
N GLU A 263 22.66 -25.33 4.18
CA GLU A 263 22.41 -26.63 3.59
C GLU A 263 22.25 -26.57 2.08
N THR A 264 22.62 -27.66 1.37
CA THR A 264 22.35 -27.80 -0.07
C THR A 264 20.85 -27.93 -0.31
N CYS A 265 20.35 -27.36 -1.40
CA CYS A 265 18.94 -27.53 -1.80
C CYS A 265 18.60 -29.01 -1.99
N PRO A 266 17.39 -29.48 -1.62
CA PRO A 266 17.00 -30.87 -1.87
C PRO A 266 17.06 -31.24 -3.36
N GLY A 267 17.48 -32.50 -3.64
CA GLY A 267 17.60 -33.02 -5.02
C GLY A 267 18.74 -33.97 -5.19
N GLY A 268 19.93 -33.54 -5.35
CA GLY A 268 21.14 -34.30 -5.66
C GLY A 268 22.13 -33.38 -6.37
N ALA A 269 22.81 -33.86 -7.42
CA ALA A 269 23.68 -33.00 -8.23
C ALA A 269 22.91 -31.94 -9.02
N THR A 270 21.63 -32.18 -9.26
CA THR A 270 20.68 -31.21 -9.86
C THR A 270 19.39 -31.17 -9.04
N THR A 271 18.70 -30.03 -9.08
CA THR A 271 17.37 -29.83 -8.51
C THR A 271 16.45 -29.19 -9.56
N THR A 272 15.16 -29.07 -9.26
CA THR A 272 14.20 -28.40 -10.16
C THR A 272 13.86 -27.00 -9.68
N LEU A 273 13.36 -26.13 -10.58
CA LEU A 273 12.85 -24.81 -10.21
C LEU A 273 11.75 -24.93 -9.14
N LEU A 274 10.85 -25.92 -9.26
CA LEU A 274 9.81 -26.22 -8.27
C LEU A 274 10.43 -26.51 -6.90
N THR A 275 11.36 -27.46 -6.81
CA THR A 275 12.00 -27.82 -5.54
C THR A 275 12.73 -26.63 -4.92
N ALA A 276 13.46 -25.88 -5.73
CA ALA A 276 14.14 -24.66 -5.28
C ALA A 276 13.16 -23.59 -4.75
N PHE A 277 12.00 -23.43 -5.37
CA PHE A 277 10.97 -22.50 -4.94
C PHE A 277 10.32 -22.94 -3.62
N VAL A 278 9.97 -24.24 -3.50
CA VAL A 278 9.33 -24.85 -2.32
C VAL A 278 10.21 -24.71 -1.08
N HIS A 279 11.51 -24.97 -1.23
CA HIS A 279 12.48 -24.88 -0.14
C HIS A 279 13.17 -23.51 -0.05
N SER A 280 12.81 -22.59 -0.94
CA SER A 280 13.35 -21.21 -0.95
C SER A 280 14.88 -21.15 -1.12
N CYS A 281 15.48 -22.00 -1.94
CA CYS A 281 16.92 -22.12 -2.13
C CYS A 281 17.52 -20.85 -2.78
N ASN A 282 18.42 -20.16 -2.08
CA ASN A 282 19.07 -18.94 -2.58
C ASN A 282 20.04 -19.23 -3.72
N VAL A 283 20.83 -20.29 -3.58
CA VAL A 283 21.85 -20.72 -4.55
C VAL A 283 21.23 -20.87 -5.94
N ILE A 284 20.12 -21.60 -6.01
CA ILE A 284 19.44 -21.84 -7.29
C ILE A 284 18.78 -20.57 -7.83
N PHE A 285 18.14 -19.76 -6.98
CA PHE A 285 17.51 -18.52 -7.44
C PHE A 285 18.50 -17.43 -7.85
N GLY A 286 19.71 -17.42 -7.25
CA GLY A 286 20.82 -16.58 -7.75
C GLY A 286 21.25 -17.02 -9.16
N GLU A 287 21.40 -18.33 -9.40
CA GLU A 287 21.72 -18.89 -10.72
C GLU A 287 20.61 -18.63 -11.74
N VAL A 288 19.33 -18.81 -11.35
CA VAL A 288 18.17 -18.46 -12.19
C VAL A 288 18.23 -17.00 -12.61
N GLY A 289 18.55 -16.08 -11.69
CA GLY A 289 18.68 -14.65 -12.00
C GLY A 289 19.79 -14.37 -13.03
N LEU A 290 20.95 -15.00 -12.86
CA LEU A 290 22.08 -14.87 -13.81
C LEU A 290 21.71 -15.39 -15.20
N GLU A 291 21.04 -16.55 -15.27
CA GLU A 291 20.67 -17.20 -16.53
C GLU A 291 19.54 -16.45 -17.26
N VAL A 292 18.50 -16.00 -16.54
CA VAL A 292 17.42 -15.20 -17.10
C VAL A 292 17.90 -13.82 -17.52
N GLY A 293 18.86 -13.27 -16.79
CA GLY A 293 19.55 -12.02 -17.08
C GLY A 293 18.83 -10.78 -16.55
N ALA A 294 19.63 -9.73 -16.37
CA ALA A 294 19.23 -8.47 -15.76
C ALA A 294 18.01 -7.80 -16.45
N GLN A 295 17.96 -7.84 -17.80
CA GLN A 295 16.88 -7.21 -18.54
C GLN A 295 15.53 -7.89 -18.27
N ALA A 296 15.47 -9.21 -18.39
CA ALA A 296 14.21 -9.94 -18.19
C ALA A 296 13.75 -9.88 -16.73
N LEU A 297 14.68 -9.89 -15.77
CA LEU A 297 14.36 -9.72 -14.35
C LEU A 297 13.80 -8.32 -14.06
N ALA A 298 14.43 -7.26 -14.61
CA ALA A 298 13.95 -5.89 -14.48
C ALA A 298 12.58 -5.69 -15.14
N ASP A 299 12.41 -6.18 -16.37
CA ASP A 299 11.13 -6.08 -17.10
C ASP A 299 10.00 -6.76 -16.32
N GLN A 300 10.28 -7.93 -15.73
CA GLN A 300 9.30 -8.67 -14.94
C GLN A 300 8.94 -7.92 -13.63
N ALA A 301 9.91 -7.37 -12.93
CA ALA A 301 9.67 -6.56 -11.73
C ALA A 301 8.83 -5.32 -12.06
N HIS A 302 9.19 -4.61 -13.14
CA HIS A 302 8.46 -3.42 -13.59
C HIS A 302 7.03 -3.78 -14.05
N ALA A 303 6.82 -4.93 -14.69
CA ALA A 303 5.50 -5.42 -15.05
C ALA A 303 4.60 -5.64 -13.81
N PHE A 304 5.17 -6.10 -12.69
CA PHE A 304 4.48 -6.18 -11.40
C PHE A 304 4.34 -4.83 -10.67
N GLY A 305 4.68 -3.72 -11.32
CA GLY A 305 4.49 -2.38 -10.79
C GLY A 305 5.61 -1.86 -9.89
N PHE A 306 6.76 -2.52 -9.84
CA PHE A 306 7.94 -1.95 -9.20
C PHE A 306 8.45 -0.77 -10.02
N CYS A 307 8.86 0.27 -9.33
CA CYS A 307 9.39 1.47 -9.95
C CYS A 307 10.80 1.24 -10.47
N PRO A 308 11.08 1.53 -11.77
CA PRO A 308 12.45 1.56 -12.26
C PRO A 308 13.26 2.62 -11.53
N ILE A 309 14.38 2.22 -10.96
CA ILE A 309 15.37 3.14 -10.35
C ILE A 309 16.75 2.93 -10.97
N ASP A 310 17.57 3.97 -10.95
CA ASP A 310 18.98 3.90 -11.33
C ASP A 310 19.83 4.32 -10.12
N PRO A 311 20.19 3.37 -9.23
CA PRO A 311 21.01 3.68 -8.06
C PRO A 311 22.39 4.23 -8.46
N PRO A 312 23.01 5.15 -7.68
CA PRO A 312 22.53 5.66 -6.39
C PRO A 312 21.55 6.84 -6.46
N ASP A 313 21.14 7.26 -7.66
CA ASP A 313 20.20 8.37 -7.83
C ASP A 313 18.74 7.87 -7.61
N GLU A 314 18.28 7.95 -6.37
CA GLU A 314 16.94 7.53 -5.97
C GLU A 314 15.88 8.62 -6.19
N THR A 315 16.16 9.64 -6.99
CA THR A 315 15.26 10.78 -7.21
C THR A 315 14.01 10.41 -7.99
N GLY A 316 13.12 9.74 -7.29
CA GLY A 316 11.73 9.52 -7.72
C GLY A 316 11.52 8.32 -8.64
N CYS A 317 10.29 7.86 -8.65
CA CYS A 317 9.82 6.85 -9.58
C CYS A 317 9.73 7.45 -10.99
N LEU A 318 10.43 6.88 -11.96
CA LEU A 318 10.41 7.33 -13.35
C LEU A 318 9.02 7.20 -13.98
N GLN A 319 8.19 6.29 -13.47
CA GLN A 319 6.79 6.11 -13.89
C GLN A 319 5.97 5.53 -12.72
N PRO A 320 5.34 6.35 -11.87
CA PRO A 320 4.38 5.85 -10.91
C PRO A 320 3.17 5.28 -11.67
N THR A 321 2.98 3.97 -11.57
CA THR A 321 2.02 3.25 -12.40
C THR A 321 0.80 2.77 -11.62
N ILE A 322 0.97 2.40 -10.35
CA ILE A 322 -0.11 1.96 -9.46
C ILE A 322 -0.89 3.17 -8.95
N GLN A 323 -2.20 3.17 -9.20
CA GLN A 323 -3.09 4.25 -8.74
C GLN A 323 -3.71 3.85 -7.41
N PHE A 324 -3.37 4.59 -6.36
CA PHE A 324 -3.93 4.43 -5.03
C PHE A 324 -4.33 5.79 -4.45
N PRO A 325 -5.48 5.92 -3.75
CA PRO A 325 -6.00 7.24 -3.35
C PRO A 325 -5.25 7.88 -2.18
N ILE A 326 -4.54 7.10 -1.38
CA ILE A 326 -3.75 7.58 -0.22
C ILE A 326 -2.25 7.45 -0.53
N PRO A 327 -1.33 8.01 0.28
CA PRO A 327 0.11 7.87 0.06
C PRO A 327 0.51 6.41 -0.16
N PHE A 328 1.38 6.17 -1.12
CA PHE A 328 1.85 4.84 -1.49
C PHE A 328 3.30 4.94 -1.97
N ALA A 329 4.20 4.37 -1.22
CA ALA A 329 5.59 4.19 -1.64
C ALA A 329 5.66 2.99 -2.58
N THR A 330 5.74 3.25 -3.88
CA THR A 330 5.87 2.18 -4.89
C THR A 330 7.14 1.37 -4.65
N GLY A 331 7.04 0.04 -4.70
CA GLY A 331 8.20 -0.85 -4.66
C GLY A 331 9.23 -0.47 -5.72
N ARG A 332 10.51 -0.72 -5.48
CA ARG A 332 11.62 -0.30 -6.33
C ARG A 332 12.41 -1.50 -6.81
N PHE A 333 12.80 -1.47 -8.08
CA PHE A 333 13.74 -2.42 -8.66
C PHE A 333 14.66 -1.70 -9.65
N PRO A 334 15.99 -1.98 -9.67
CA PRO A 334 16.92 -1.31 -10.56
C PRO A 334 16.60 -1.55 -12.05
N VAL A 335 16.92 -0.58 -12.89
CA VAL A 335 16.94 -0.76 -14.35
C VAL A 335 18.06 -1.70 -14.75
N SER A 336 17.93 -2.37 -15.90
CA SER A 336 18.95 -3.34 -16.36
C SER A 336 20.36 -2.75 -16.49
N GLY A 337 20.47 -1.46 -16.83
CA GLY A 337 21.74 -0.75 -16.94
C GLY A 337 22.55 -0.68 -15.63
N TYR A 338 21.88 -0.71 -14.48
CA TYR A 338 22.52 -0.78 -13.16
C TYR A 338 23.42 -2.00 -12.99
N PHE A 339 23.04 -3.10 -13.63
CA PHE A 339 23.73 -4.38 -13.54
C PHE A 339 24.88 -4.54 -14.56
N GLU A 340 25.06 -3.58 -15.48
CA GLU A 340 26.13 -3.68 -16.50
C GLU A 340 27.52 -3.80 -15.86
N GLY A 341 28.22 -4.93 -16.14
CA GLY A 341 29.53 -5.22 -15.55
C GLY A 341 29.50 -5.57 -14.06
N ASN A 342 28.32 -5.85 -13.50
CA ASN A 342 28.11 -6.19 -12.10
C ASN A 342 27.15 -7.36 -11.92
N ASP A 343 27.41 -8.47 -12.61
CA ASP A 343 26.60 -9.68 -12.56
C ASP A 343 26.30 -10.20 -11.14
N PRO A 344 27.21 -10.06 -10.13
CA PRO A 344 26.88 -10.44 -8.75
C PRO A 344 25.58 -9.82 -8.24
N LEU A 345 25.30 -8.56 -8.58
CA LEU A 345 24.09 -7.88 -8.14
C LEU A 345 22.82 -8.47 -8.76
N VAL A 346 22.90 -9.01 -9.99
CA VAL A 346 21.75 -9.73 -10.61
C VAL A 346 21.35 -10.93 -9.76
N ALA A 347 22.32 -11.72 -9.31
CA ALA A 347 22.06 -12.89 -8.47
C ALA A 347 21.51 -12.51 -7.11
N ILE A 348 21.97 -11.39 -6.52
CA ILE A 348 21.53 -10.88 -5.22
C ILE A 348 20.10 -10.32 -5.34
N SER A 349 19.83 -9.53 -6.39
CA SER A 349 18.48 -9.01 -6.66
C SER A 349 17.48 -10.14 -7.00
N ALA A 350 17.91 -11.22 -7.66
CA ALA A 350 17.04 -12.37 -7.93
C ALA A 350 16.49 -13.05 -6.67
N ILE A 351 17.13 -12.84 -5.51
CA ILE A 351 16.66 -13.33 -4.21
C ILE A 351 16.03 -12.24 -3.34
N GLY A 352 15.79 -11.04 -3.90
CA GLY A 352 15.10 -9.93 -3.24
C GLY A 352 15.96 -9.17 -2.24
N GLN A 353 17.23 -8.99 -2.56
CA GLN A 353 18.22 -8.25 -1.77
C GLN A 353 18.84 -7.12 -2.62
N ASP A 354 19.80 -6.39 -2.10
CA ASP A 354 20.40 -5.19 -2.70
C ASP A 354 19.43 -3.99 -2.66
N ASN A 355 19.13 -3.39 -3.80
CA ASN A 355 18.27 -2.21 -3.93
C ASN A 355 16.79 -2.57 -4.20
N ASP A 356 16.43 -3.83 -4.06
CA ASP A 356 15.05 -4.29 -4.18
C ASP A 356 14.28 -3.89 -2.92
N LEU A 357 13.23 -3.10 -3.09
CA LEU A 357 12.41 -2.62 -1.98
C LEU A 357 10.93 -2.78 -2.31
N ALA A 358 10.16 -3.22 -1.33
CA ALA A 358 8.70 -3.36 -1.43
C ALA A 358 8.02 -3.07 -0.10
N ASN A 359 6.75 -2.69 -0.14
CA ASN A 359 5.87 -2.71 1.02
C ASN A 359 4.88 -3.88 0.95
N PRO A 360 4.17 -4.19 2.04
CA PRO A 360 3.18 -5.27 2.07
C PRO A 360 2.07 -5.12 1.01
N LEU A 361 1.60 -3.91 0.73
CA LEU A 361 0.61 -3.70 -0.32
C LEU A 361 1.14 -4.11 -1.71
N GLN A 362 2.38 -3.75 -2.04
CA GLN A 362 3.02 -4.17 -3.29
C GLN A 362 3.12 -5.69 -3.39
N MET A 363 3.54 -6.36 -2.32
CA MET A 363 3.66 -7.83 -2.32
C MET A 363 2.30 -8.53 -2.32
N ALA A 364 1.26 -7.95 -1.72
CA ALA A 364 -0.11 -8.43 -1.84
C ALA A 364 -0.63 -8.31 -3.28
N LEU A 365 -0.28 -7.25 -4.00
CA LEU A 365 -0.61 -7.08 -5.43
C LEU A 365 0.09 -8.12 -6.31
N VAL A 366 1.35 -8.46 -6.03
CA VAL A 366 2.07 -9.55 -6.73
C VAL A 366 1.34 -10.88 -6.55
N ALA A 367 0.96 -11.22 -5.31
CA ALA A 367 0.19 -12.43 -5.02
C ALA A 367 -1.19 -12.39 -5.69
N SER A 368 -1.84 -11.23 -5.69
CA SER A 368 -3.15 -11.03 -6.33
C SER A 368 -3.10 -11.28 -7.83
N ALA A 369 -2.05 -10.83 -8.51
CA ALA A 369 -1.87 -11.09 -9.94
C ALA A 369 -1.73 -12.58 -10.23
N ILE A 370 -0.93 -13.32 -9.43
CA ILE A 370 -0.79 -14.77 -9.56
C ILE A 370 -2.12 -15.46 -9.28
N ALA A 371 -2.88 -14.99 -8.29
CA ALA A 371 -4.18 -15.52 -7.91
C ALA A 371 -5.27 -15.27 -8.97
N ASN A 372 -5.15 -14.21 -9.76
CA ASN A 372 -6.12 -13.73 -10.74
C ASN A 372 -5.64 -13.95 -12.18
N ASP A 373 -5.16 -15.17 -12.47
CA ASP A 373 -4.73 -15.63 -13.80
C ASP A 373 -3.73 -14.67 -14.49
N GLY A 374 -2.90 -14.02 -13.70
CA GLY A 374 -1.87 -13.09 -14.16
C GLY A 374 -2.33 -11.64 -14.34
N GLU A 375 -3.62 -11.35 -14.23
CA GLU A 375 -4.14 -9.99 -14.28
C GLU A 375 -4.01 -9.30 -12.91
N MET A 376 -3.33 -8.17 -12.86
CA MET A 376 -3.19 -7.34 -11.66
C MET A 376 -4.20 -6.18 -11.67
N MET A 377 -4.93 -6.03 -10.58
CA MET A 377 -5.84 -4.89 -10.38
C MET A 377 -5.12 -3.74 -9.69
N ASN A 378 -5.54 -2.49 -9.96
CA ASN A 378 -5.15 -1.38 -9.09
C ASN A 378 -5.80 -1.53 -7.72
N PRO A 379 -5.08 -1.23 -6.63
CA PRO A 379 -5.64 -1.30 -5.29
C PRO A 379 -6.76 -0.28 -5.11
N ARG A 380 -7.87 -0.70 -4.56
CA ARG A 380 -9.06 0.13 -4.34
C ARG A 380 -9.38 0.21 -2.84
N LEU A 381 -9.48 1.42 -2.32
CA LEU A 381 -9.78 1.66 -0.89
C LEU A 381 -11.15 2.29 -0.69
N VAL A 382 -11.71 2.94 -1.71
CA VAL A 382 -13.01 3.61 -1.66
C VAL A 382 -13.89 3.07 -2.78
N THR A 383 -15.12 2.66 -2.44
CA THR A 383 -16.09 2.13 -3.41
C THR A 383 -17.04 3.20 -3.92
N GLN A 384 -17.53 4.07 -3.03
CA GLN A 384 -18.54 5.05 -3.38
C GLN A 384 -18.58 6.23 -2.40
N ILE A 385 -19.12 7.33 -2.90
CA ILE A 385 -19.48 8.49 -2.09
C ILE A 385 -21.01 8.55 -2.02
N ARG A 386 -21.55 8.79 -0.82
CA ARG A 386 -22.97 9.03 -0.59
C ARG A 386 -23.20 10.47 -0.13
N ASP A 387 -24.32 11.05 -0.54
CA ASP A 387 -24.73 12.36 0.00
C ASP A 387 -25.16 12.22 1.49
N PRO A 388 -25.38 13.34 2.21
CA PRO A 388 -25.82 13.28 3.63
C PRO A 388 -27.15 12.55 3.87
N ARG A 389 -27.88 12.19 2.81
CA ARG A 389 -29.14 11.43 2.86
C ARG A 389 -28.93 9.96 2.50
N GLY A 390 -27.69 9.53 2.28
CA GLY A 390 -27.29 8.17 1.96
C GLY A 390 -27.41 7.77 0.48
N ARG A 391 -27.75 8.71 -0.45
CA ARG A 391 -27.82 8.42 -1.88
C ARG A 391 -26.44 8.39 -2.47
N VAL A 392 -26.15 7.40 -3.30
CA VAL A 392 -24.90 7.30 -4.05
C VAL A 392 -24.81 8.46 -5.06
N ILE A 393 -23.72 9.22 -5.00
CA ILE A 393 -23.44 10.34 -5.91
C ILE A 393 -22.19 10.10 -6.77
N LYS A 394 -21.33 9.19 -6.37
CA LYS A 394 -20.16 8.77 -7.13
C LYS A 394 -19.78 7.34 -6.79
N GLU A 395 -19.33 6.59 -7.79
CA GLU A 395 -18.77 5.25 -7.65
C GLU A 395 -17.33 5.23 -8.18
N PHE A 396 -16.51 4.37 -7.58
CA PHE A 396 -15.15 4.09 -7.98
C PHE A 396 -15.08 2.62 -8.40
N PRO A 397 -15.27 2.30 -9.68
CA PRO A 397 -15.24 0.91 -10.14
C PRO A 397 -13.82 0.33 -10.05
N PRO A 398 -13.69 -1.01 -9.96
CA PRO A 398 -12.40 -1.70 -10.11
C PRO A 398 -11.71 -1.31 -11.42
N ARG A 399 -10.38 -1.27 -11.39
CA ARG A 399 -9.56 -0.95 -12.58
C ARG A 399 -8.41 -1.93 -12.70
N VAL A 400 -8.25 -2.49 -13.88
CA VAL A 400 -7.08 -3.31 -14.20
C VAL A 400 -5.85 -2.43 -14.21
N TYR A 401 -4.77 -2.89 -13.59
CA TYR A 401 -3.45 -2.31 -13.71
C TYR A 401 -2.76 -2.81 -14.99
N GLY A 402 -2.70 -4.13 -15.19
CA GLY A 402 -2.07 -4.77 -16.33
C GLY A 402 -2.05 -6.29 -16.21
N GLN A 403 -1.31 -6.90 -17.14
CA GLN A 403 -1.11 -8.35 -17.20
C GLN A 403 0.39 -8.67 -17.01
N PRO A 404 0.94 -8.64 -15.78
CA PRO A 404 2.36 -8.85 -15.54
C PRO A 404 2.87 -10.23 -15.95
N ILE A 405 2.03 -11.25 -15.92
CA ILE A 405 2.36 -12.62 -16.36
C ILE A 405 1.21 -13.21 -17.17
N SER A 406 1.52 -14.19 -17.99
CA SER A 406 0.51 -14.97 -18.71
C SER A 406 -0.33 -15.85 -17.77
N ALA A 407 -1.57 -16.19 -18.17
CA ALA A 407 -2.41 -17.09 -17.39
C ALA A 407 -1.76 -18.48 -17.22
N SER A 408 -0.98 -18.95 -18.18
CA SER A 408 -0.21 -20.21 -18.08
C SER A 408 0.87 -20.12 -17.01
N THR A 409 1.60 -19.03 -16.93
CA THR A 409 2.60 -18.78 -15.87
C THR A 409 1.92 -18.67 -14.50
N ALA A 410 0.80 -17.96 -14.42
CA ALA A 410 0.03 -17.84 -13.17
C ALA A 410 -0.42 -19.21 -12.65
N ALA A 411 -0.90 -20.11 -13.52
CA ALA A 411 -1.30 -21.47 -13.14
C ALA A 411 -0.13 -22.30 -12.61
N VAL A 412 1.05 -22.21 -13.23
CA VAL A 412 2.27 -22.88 -12.75
C VAL A 412 2.70 -22.29 -11.41
N MET A 413 2.75 -20.98 -11.29
CA MET A 413 3.10 -20.28 -10.05
C MET A 413 2.14 -20.62 -8.90
N ARG A 414 0.82 -20.69 -9.16
CA ARG A 414 -0.17 -21.15 -8.18
C ARG A 414 0.19 -22.52 -7.64
N THR A 415 0.48 -23.49 -8.52
CA THR A 415 0.88 -24.84 -8.12
C THR A 415 2.15 -24.83 -7.27
N MET A 416 3.19 -24.10 -7.70
CA MET A 416 4.43 -23.99 -6.95
C MET A 416 4.20 -23.35 -5.55
N MET A 417 3.34 -22.34 -5.45
CA MET A 417 3.00 -21.69 -4.18
C MET A 417 2.13 -22.58 -3.26
N VAL A 418 1.28 -23.45 -3.82
CA VAL A 418 0.55 -24.48 -3.06
C VAL A 418 1.54 -25.46 -2.43
N ASP A 419 2.55 -25.87 -3.17
CA ASP A 419 3.56 -26.81 -2.67
C ASP A 419 4.43 -26.21 -1.54
N VAL A 420 4.68 -24.89 -1.55
CA VAL A 420 5.34 -24.21 -0.42
C VAL A 420 4.55 -24.37 0.88
N VAL A 421 3.22 -24.30 0.82
CA VAL A 421 2.35 -24.43 2.00
C VAL A 421 2.09 -25.89 2.34
N SER A 422 1.95 -26.78 1.35
CA SER A 422 1.64 -28.19 1.59
C SER A 422 2.82 -28.97 2.21
N SER A 423 4.06 -28.70 1.77
CA SER A 423 5.23 -29.49 2.13
C SER A 423 6.55 -28.71 2.26
N GLY A 424 6.52 -27.39 1.98
CA GLY A 424 7.70 -26.54 2.00
C GLY A 424 7.82 -25.67 3.25
N THR A 425 8.39 -24.47 3.05
CA THR A 425 8.70 -23.52 4.12
C THR A 425 7.46 -22.85 4.73
N GLY A 426 6.29 -22.95 4.11
CA GLY A 426 5.05 -22.26 4.49
C GLY A 426 4.03 -23.12 5.25
N THR A 427 4.38 -24.31 5.73
CA THR A 427 3.44 -25.28 6.33
C THR A 427 2.62 -24.74 7.51
N ALA A 428 3.10 -23.72 8.22
CA ALA A 428 2.36 -23.09 9.31
C ALA A 428 1.10 -22.32 8.83
N ALA A 429 0.97 -22.05 7.52
CA ALA A 429 -0.22 -21.45 6.93
C ALA A 429 -1.28 -22.48 6.52
N GLN A 430 -1.08 -23.77 6.72
CA GLN A 430 -2.09 -24.80 6.40
C GLN A 430 -3.37 -24.59 7.20
N ILE A 431 -4.50 -24.65 6.50
CA ILE A 431 -5.86 -24.58 7.06
C ILE A 431 -6.60 -25.86 6.69
N PRO A 432 -7.14 -26.64 7.65
CA PRO A 432 -7.85 -27.87 7.35
C PRO A 432 -9.02 -27.63 6.38
N GLY A 433 -9.07 -28.39 5.29
CA GLY A 433 -10.14 -28.30 4.28
C GLY A 433 -9.99 -27.14 3.29
N LEU A 434 -8.93 -26.36 3.36
CA LEU A 434 -8.67 -25.24 2.46
C LEU A 434 -7.27 -25.35 1.84
N VAL A 435 -7.19 -25.18 0.52
CA VAL A 435 -5.90 -25.08 -0.18
C VAL A 435 -5.42 -23.63 -0.12
N VAL A 436 -4.23 -23.42 0.43
CA VAL A 436 -3.56 -22.12 0.52
C VAL A 436 -2.31 -22.17 -0.33
N ALA A 437 -2.09 -21.12 -1.14
CA ALA A 437 -0.85 -20.90 -1.89
C ALA A 437 -0.05 -19.79 -1.21
N GLY A 438 1.28 -19.94 -1.07
CA GLY A 438 2.07 -18.90 -0.41
C GLY A 438 3.56 -18.97 -0.68
N LYS A 439 4.28 -17.95 -0.20
CA LYS A 439 5.75 -17.86 -0.24
C LYS A 439 6.25 -17.19 1.03
N THR A 440 7.21 -17.82 1.68
CA THR A 440 7.94 -17.27 2.83
C THR A 440 9.07 -16.36 2.37
N GLY A 441 9.39 -15.36 3.19
CA GLY A 441 10.57 -14.53 3.05
C GLY A 441 11.27 -14.32 4.39
N THR A 442 12.59 -14.27 4.33
CA THR A 442 13.46 -13.88 5.41
C THR A 442 14.43 -12.87 4.79
N ALA A 443 14.22 -11.60 5.09
CA ALA A 443 14.94 -10.52 4.45
C ALA A 443 15.96 -9.93 5.41
N GLN A 444 17.23 -10.02 5.05
CA GLN A 444 18.31 -9.38 5.81
C GLN A 444 18.31 -7.88 5.55
N HIS A 445 18.61 -7.11 6.60
CA HIS A 445 18.78 -5.66 6.53
C HIS A 445 19.82 -5.23 7.56
N GLY A 446 20.36 -4.01 7.41
CA GLY A 446 21.38 -3.49 8.32
C GLY A 446 22.69 -4.29 8.30
N GLY A 447 23.43 -4.25 9.42
CA GLY A 447 24.73 -4.91 9.55
C GLY A 447 24.63 -6.36 10.04
N PRO A 448 25.79 -7.07 10.08
CA PRO A 448 25.86 -8.43 10.63
C PRO A 448 25.26 -8.54 12.02
N GLY A 449 24.38 -9.52 12.24
CA GLY A 449 23.72 -9.78 13.53
C GLY A 449 22.40 -9.02 13.74
N THR A 450 21.96 -8.20 12.78
CA THR A 450 20.60 -7.65 12.80
C THR A 450 19.59 -8.76 12.51
N ALA A 451 18.52 -8.83 13.30
CA ALA A 451 17.46 -9.81 13.08
C ALA A 451 16.73 -9.53 11.76
N PRO A 452 16.43 -10.55 10.95
CA PRO A 452 15.82 -10.35 9.64
C PRO A 452 14.34 -9.96 9.75
N HIS A 453 13.81 -9.29 8.72
CA HIS A 453 12.37 -9.15 8.55
C HIS A 453 11.76 -10.48 8.10
N ALA A 454 10.68 -10.88 8.76
CA ALA A 454 9.94 -12.10 8.45
C ALA A 454 8.73 -11.76 7.56
N TRP A 455 8.70 -12.32 6.34
CA TRP A 455 7.64 -12.13 5.37
C TRP A 455 6.84 -13.41 5.10
N PHE A 456 5.55 -13.25 4.88
CA PHE A 456 4.72 -14.27 4.26
C PHE A 456 3.69 -13.66 3.33
N VAL A 457 3.64 -14.16 2.10
CA VAL A 457 2.73 -13.67 1.06
C VAL A 457 1.95 -14.86 0.52
N CYS A 458 0.61 -14.75 0.47
CA CYS A 458 -0.24 -15.90 0.15
C CYS A 458 -1.59 -15.48 -0.44
N PHE A 459 -2.34 -16.47 -0.93
CA PHE A 459 -3.74 -16.29 -1.33
C PHE A 459 -4.54 -17.60 -1.13
N ALA A 460 -5.86 -17.47 -1.05
CA ALA A 460 -6.79 -18.57 -0.88
C ALA A 460 -8.20 -18.20 -1.41
N PRO A 461 -9.06 -19.21 -1.72
CA PRO A 461 -8.69 -20.62 -1.89
C PRO A 461 -7.80 -20.81 -3.14
N ALA A 462 -7.01 -21.87 -3.20
CA ALA A 462 -6.03 -22.07 -4.28
C ALA A 462 -6.07 -23.48 -4.91
N GLY A 463 -7.15 -24.22 -4.71
CA GLY A 463 -7.37 -25.51 -5.36
C GLY A 463 -7.49 -25.37 -6.90
N PRO A 464 -7.41 -26.48 -7.64
CA PRO A 464 -7.36 -26.46 -9.10
C PRO A 464 -8.53 -25.72 -9.78
N ASP A 465 -9.72 -25.85 -9.21
CA ASP A 465 -10.97 -25.25 -9.72
C ASP A 465 -11.44 -24.04 -8.88
N ASP A 466 -10.65 -23.65 -7.89
CA ASP A 466 -11.01 -22.54 -7.00
C ASP A 466 -10.73 -21.18 -7.63
N ILE A 467 -11.60 -20.22 -7.31
CA ILE A 467 -11.37 -18.80 -7.60
C ILE A 467 -10.86 -18.14 -6.31
N PRO A 468 -9.61 -17.69 -6.26
CA PRO A 468 -9.08 -16.99 -5.09
C PRO A 468 -9.87 -15.72 -4.79
N THR A 469 -10.19 -15.51 -3.52
CA THR A 469 -11.00 -14.36 -3.07
C THR A 469 -10.26 -13.47 -2.08
N ILE A 470 -9.12 -13.92 -1.58
CA ILE A 470 -8.26 -13.14 -0.69
C ILE A 470 -6.78 -13.43 -0.99
N ALA A 471 -5.98 -12.38 -1.11
CA ALA A 471 -4.52 -12.43 -1.04
C ALA A 471 -4.05 -11.63 0.17
N VAL A 472 -3.03 -12.13 0.87
CA VAL A 472 -2.52 -11.55 2.12
C VAL A 472 -1.01 -11.42 2.05
N ALA A 473 -0.50 -10.26 2.43
CA ALA A 473 0.93 -10.05 2.69
C ALA A 473 1.13 -9.63 4.15
N VAL A 474 2.06 -10.28 4.82
CA VAL A 474 2.44 -10.02 6.21
C VAL A 474 3.94 -9.77 6.27
N ILE A 475 4.33 -8.70 6.96
CA ILE A 475 5.71 -8.48 7.41
C ILE A 475 5.74 -8.34 8.93
N VAL A 476 6.71 -8.97 9.56
CA VAL A 476 7.08 -8.74 10.96
C VAL A 476 8.53 -8.29 10.99
N LEU A 477 8.76 -7.08 11.50
CA LEU A 477 10.09 -6.47 11.52
C LEU A 477 10.96 -7.13 12.59
N ASP A 478 12.26 -7.19 12.29
CA ASP A 478 13.33 -7.61 13.23
C ASP A 478 13.04 -8.97 13.89
N GLY A 479 12.38 -9.87 13.13
CA GLY A 479 12.04 -11.21 13.59
C GLY A 479 11.00 -11.27 14.72
N GLY A 480 10.41 -10.15 15.10
CA GLY A 480 9.42 -10.09 16.18
C GLY A 480 9.96 -10.68 17.49
N SER A 481 9.21 -11.59 18.11
CA SER A 481 9.60 -12.23 19.37
C SER A 481 10.71 -13.27 19.25
N LEU A 482 11.01 -13.76 18.03
CA LEU A 482 12.06 -14.76 17.77
C LEU A 482 13.42 -14.16 17.41
N GLY A 483 13.47 -12.84 17.07
CA GLY A 483 14.70 -12.15 16.73
C GLY A 483 15.45 -12.81 15.57
N SER A 484 16.75 -13.07 15.73
CA SER A 484 17.63 -13.64 14.68
C SER A 484 17.25 -15.05 14.21
N GLU A 485 16.50 -15.80 15.00
CA GLU A 485 16.02 -17.13 14.66
C GLU A 485 14.73 -17.12 13.82
N ALA A 486 14.15 -15.95 13.58
CA ALA A 486 12.86 -15.82 12.92
C ALA A 486 12.94 -16.16 11.43
N THR A 487 11.94 -16.90 10.98
CA THR A 487 11.65 -17.08 9.56
C THR A 487 10.22 -16.66 9.24
N GLY A 488 9.96 -16.31 7.98
CA GLY A 488 8.61 -15.99 7.54
C GLY A 488 7.58 -17.08 7.83
N GLY A 489 8.01 -18.35 7.71
CA GLY A 489 7.16 -19.50 8.03
C GLY A 489 6.79 -19.61 9.51
N GLN A 490 7.68 -19.21 10.41
CA GLN A 490 7.43 -19.29 11.86
C GLN A 490 6.62 -18.12 12.41
N VAL A 491 6.82 -16.92 11.87
CA VAL A 491 6.28 -15.68 12.45
C VAL A 491 5.12 -15.13 11.63
N ALA A 492 5.32 -14.93 10.31
CA ALA A 492 4.34 -14.26 9.45
C ALA A 492 3.24 -15.21 8.92
N ALA A 493 3.56 -16.47 8.62
CA ALA A 493 2.59 -17.43 8.10
C ALA A 493 1.42 -17.73 9.06
N PRO A 494 1.62 -17.86 10.39
CA PRO A 494 0.51 -18.02 11.33
C PRO A 494 -0.43 -16.82 11.39
N ILE A 495 0.08 -15.60 11.17
CA ILE A 495 -0.72 -14.37 11.12
C ILE A 495 -1.61 -14.41 9.87
N ALA A 496 -1.03 -14.67 8.70
CA ALA A 496 -1.78 -14.78 7.45
C ALA A 496 -2.85 -15.88 7.49
N LYS A 497 -2.54 -17.02 8.11
CA LYS A 497 -3.50 -18.10 8.35
C LYS A 497 -4.75 -17.62 9.10
N GLN A 498 -4.57 -16.88 10.19
CA GLN A 498 -5.70 -16.37 10.99
C GLN A 498 -6.58 -15.41 10.17
N VAL A 499 -5.96 -14.56 9.34
CA VAL A 499 -6.67 -13.62 8.48
C VAL A 499 -7.48 -14.35 7.41
N ILE A 500 -6.88 -15.34 6.72
CA ILE A 500 -7.55 -16.14 5.69
C ILE A 500 -8.71 -16.93 6.32
N ASP A 501 -8.44 -17.62 7.43
CA ASP A 501 -9.46 -18.44 8.12
C ASP A 501 -10.67 -17.58 8.52
N ALA A 502 -10.43 -16.44 9.14
CA ALA A 502 -11.50 -15.51 9.52
C ALA A 502 -12.30 -14.99 8.30
N TYR A 503 -11.65 -14.74 7.18
CA TYR A 503 -12.34 -14.24 5.98
C TYR A 503 -13.24 -15.30 5.34
N LEU A 504 -12.78 -16.56 5.27
CA LEU A 504 -13.47 -17.62 4.55
C LEU A 504 -14.47 -18.41 5.42
N THR A 505 -14.34 -18.36 6.74
CA THR A 505 -15.22 -19.10 7.67
C THR A 505 -16.24 -18.21 8.41
N GLY A 506 -16.08 -16.91 8.38
CA GLY A 506 -16.95 -15.90 9.02
C GLY A 506 -17.86 -15.21 8.06
#